data_b6c58bcc09476bab9fb846e058ad9b9f
#
_entry.id   b6c58bcc09476bab9fb846e058ad9b9f
#
_cell.length_a   1.000
_cell.length_b   1.000
_cell.length_c   1.000
_cell.angle_alpha   90.00
_cell.angle_beta   90.00
_cell.angle_gamma   90.00
#
_symmetry.space_group_name_H-M   'P 1'
#
loop_
_entity.id
_entity.type
_entity.pdbx_description
1 polymer ?
#
loop_
_entity_poly.entity_id
_entity_poly.type
_entity_poly.pdbx_seq_one_letter_code
_entity_poly.pdbx_strand_id
1 'polypeptide(L)'
;MTIAPSADPSSNNNLEPKSTQIRWLQVWCLASVQGAITLSWIAYGAYLPKFIEQVFGYPPAQALQFSALLLLLENAIGVIVEPLFGGLSDRWQRWYSSRMPLIVAGAIASTAFFIGLPSLVIFGGANEVTRFLLPCLAVLWALMMASFRSPVMCLLGGFAGSSQLPMAGSVLTLVGGVIGSIRPFATNFILSLGAPITFVIASFALLAGVASLRTAMIYMPKKPSSEAEVTNPAPIPAKIKDFLSNLAIVLLVGALIGIGMRLLMGEVLQRTLKAEIVGFTGLPIGTLSGSILIFQAVIALGTGKLCKVIDNKRLMMISFGVIAFGLGLLSFGYGAIASILVIILLLICVSAVNNGMVAFALTMVPKSLSGLTVGLFFGVLSGAIAVFGYLVPKPAEMISNSNVSLLTAIAFLSAGIAIAFGERITRHLNVD
;
A
#
# COMPACT_ATOMS: atom_id res chain seq x y z
N MET A 1 20.42 -64.50 31.70
CA MET A 1 19.82 -64.39 30.36
C MET A 1 18.57 -63.49 30.52
N THR A 2 18.73 -62.20 30.44
CA THR A 2 17.67 -61.19 30.68
C THR A 2 17.43 -60.51 29.36
N ILE A 3 16.22 -60.72 28.81
CA ILE A 3 15.79 -60.18 27.52
C ILE A 3 15.36 -58.73 27.73
N ALA A 4 16.01 -57.79 27.03
CA ALA A 4 15.62 -56.40 26.99
C ALA A 4 14.36 -56.21 26.11
N PRO A 5 13.41 -55.32 26.45
CA PRO A 5 12.24 -55.07 25.61
C PRO A 5 12.63 -54.26 24.38
N SER A 6 12.12 -54.69 23.22
CA SER A 6 12.27 -54.06 21.92
C SER A 6 11.57 -52.67 21.93
N ALA A 7 12.32 -51.65 21.54
CA ALA A 7 11.78 -50.32 21.31
C ALA A 7 10.82 -50.35 20.11
N ASP A 8 9.62 -49.85 20.32
CA ASP A 8 8.56 -49.69 19.34
C ASP A 8 8.89 -48.51 18.36
N PRO A 9 9.00 -48.72 17.04
CA PRO A 9 9.39 -47.69 16.09
C PRO A 9 8.23 -46.82 15.61
N SER A 10 7.09 -46.78 16.32
CA SER A 10 5.87 -46.12 15.82
C SER A 10 5.59 -44.71 16.40
N SER A 11 6.56 -44.07 17.07
CA SER A 11 6.39 -42.67 17.54
C SER A 11 7.11 -41.64 16.66
N ASN A 12 7.03 -41.78 15.35
CA ASN A 12 7.29 -40.67 14.46
C ASN A 12 6.08 -39.69 14.52
N ASN A 13 5.98 -38.96 15.61
CA ASN A 13 5.18 -37.74 15.66
C ASN A 13 5.76 -36.76 14.63
N ASN A 14 5.22 -36.82 13.43
CA ASN A 14 5.28 -35.74 12.47
C ASN A 14 4.74 -34.48 13.15
N LEU A 15 5.61 -33.75 13.84
CA LEU A 15 5.37 -32.37 14.25
C LEU A 15 5.32 -31.54 12.96
N GLU A 16 4.18 -31.56 12.28
CA GLU A 16 3.87 -30.50 11.33
C GLU A 16 4.16 -29.17 12.04
N PRO A 17 4.93 -28.26 11.41
CA PRO A 17 5.20 -26.97 12.01
C PRO A 17 3.84 -26.29 12.24
N LYS A 18 3.44 -26.10 13.52
CA LYS A 18 2.22 -25.40 13.91
C LYS A 18 2.11 -24.15 13.04
N SER A 19 1.15 -24.12 12.11
CA SER A 19 0.85 -22.97 11.28
C SER A 19 0.70 -21.78 12.23
N THR A 20 1.57 -20.80 12.08
CA THR A 20 1.62 -19.65 13.00
C THR A 20 0.28 -18.91 12.87
N GLN A 21 -0.59 -19.06 13.86
CA GLN A 21 -1.92 -18.44 13.83
C GLN A 21 -1.79 -16.94 13.66
N ILE A 22 -2.72 -16.35 12.88
CA ILE A 22 -2.78 -14.89 12.68
C ILE A 22 -3.05 -14.22 14.03
N ARG A 23 -2.27 -13.22 14.36
CA ARG A 23 -2.43 -12.38 15.55
C ARG A 23 -3.41 -11.25 15.26
N TRP A 24 -4.69 -11.55 15.34
CA TRP A 24 -5.75 -10.64 14.88
C TRP A 24 -5.75 -9.29 15.59
N LEU A 25 -5.49 -9.24 16.88
CA LEU A 25 -5.43 -7.97 17.62
C LEU A 25 -4.38 -7.03 17.02
N GLN A 26 -3.16 -7.55 16.79
CA GLN A 26 -2.06 -6.80 16.20
C GLN A 26 -2.37 -6.39 14.75
N VAL A 27 -3.02 -7.26 13.99
CA VAL A 27 -3.44 -6.96 12.61
C VAL A 27 -4.49 -5.84 12.59
N TRP A 28 -5.48 -5.85 13.48
CA TRP A 28 -6.46 -4.77 13.57
C TRP A 28 -5.85 -3.45 14.04
N CYS A 29 -4.93 -3.48 15.02
CA CYS A 29 -4.18 -2.28 15.41
C CYS A 29 -3.31 -1.75 14.26
N LEU A 30 -2.68 -2.64 13.47
CA LEU A 30 -1.94 -2.23 12.27
C LEU A 30 -2.86 -1.62 11.21
N ALA A 31 -4.03 -2.22 11.00
CA ALA A 31 -5.03 -1.71 10.07
C ALA A 31 -5.58 -0.33 10.49
N SER A 32 -5.72 -0.07 11.80
CA SER A 32 -6.11 1.26 12.30
C SER A 32 -5.06 2.33 11.98
N VAL A 33 -3.76 1.99 12.08
CA VAL A 33 -2.68 2.89 11.65
C VAL A 33 -2.77 3.14 10.15
N GLN A 34 -2.98 2.09 9.34
CA GLN A 34 -3.15 2.23 7.89
C GLN A 34 -4.36 3.10 7.53
N GLY A 35 -5.48 2.93 8.24
CA GLY A 35 -6.68 3.76 8.08
C GLY A 35 -6.40 5.24 8.42
N ALA A 36 -5.68 5.50 9.50
CA ALA A 36 -5.30 6.85 9.90
C ALA A 36 -4.34 7.51 8.90
N ILE A 37 -3.36 6.76 8.35
CA ILE A 37 -2.53 7.24 7.24
C ILE A 37 -3.40 7.64 6.05
N THR A 38 -4.35 6.78 5.66
CA THR A 38 -5.29 7.07 4.56
C THR A 38 -6.12 8.32 4.83
N LEU A 39 -6.65 8.47 6.06
CA LEU A 39 -7.41 9.65 6.47
C LEU A 39 -6.58 10.95 6.38
N SER A 40 -5.31 10.89 6.82
CA SER A 40 -4.39 12.04 6.71
C SER A 40 -4.17 12.45 5.25
N TRP A 41 -3.98 11.50 4.33
CA TRP A 41 -3.85 11.78 2.89
C TRP A 41 -5.14 12.34 2.28
N ILE A 42 -6.33 11.91 2.76
CA ILE A 42 -7.63 12.45 2.32
C ILE A 42 -7.76 13.91 2.76
N ALA A 43 -7.48 14.20 4.03
CA ALA A 43 -7.54 15.55 4.56
C ALA A 43 -6.55 16.48 3.82
N TYR A 44 -5.31 16.05 3.67
CA TYR A 44 -4.28 16.77 2.93
C TYR A 44 -4.71 17.08 1.49
N GLY A 45 -5.13 16.04 0.75
CA GLY A 45 -5.55 16.21 -0.65
C GLY A 45 -6.81 17.06 -0.85
N ALA A 46 -7.67 17.18 0.18
CA ALA A 46 -8.84 18.04 0.13
C ALA A 46 -8.48 19.51 0.38
N TYR A 47 -7.55 19.78 1.29
CA TYR A 47 -7.22 21.14 1.72
C TYR A 47 -6.03 21.77 1.02
N LEU A 48 -5.08 20.99 0.50
CA LEU A 48 -3.88 21.51 -0.17
C LEU A 48 -4.22 22.52 -1.28
N PRO A 49 -5.16 22.27 -2.22
CA PRO A 49 -5.54 23.25 -3.21
C PRO A 49 -6.10 24.54 -2.57
N LYS A 50 -6.90 24.40 -1.51
CA LYS A 50 -7.48 25.54 -0.78
C LYS A 50 -6.44 26.41 -0.09
N PHE A 51 -5.44 25.80 0.51
CA PHE A 51 -4.31 26.51 1.11
C PHE A 51 -3.52 27.27 0.04
N ILE A 52 -3.32 26.68 -1.13
CA ILE A 52 -2.65 27.34 -2.25
C ILE A 52 -3.48 28.51 -2.79
N GLU A 53 -4.81 28.34 -2.96
CA GLU A 53 -5.72 29.43 -3.32
C GLU A 53 -5.58 30.61 -2.35
N GLN A 54 -5.60 30.34 -1.04
CA GLN A 54 -5.56 31.36 0.01
C GLN A 54 -4.20 32.08 0.12
N VAL A 55 -3.09 31.34 0.03
CA VAL A 55 -1.74 31.87 0.27
C VAL A 55 -1.18 32.53 -0.99
N PHE A 56 -1.38 31.93 -2.15
CA PHE A 56 -0.81 32.42 -3.42
C PHE A 56 -1.78 33.32 -4.19
N GLY A 57 -3.07 33.29 -3.87
CA GLY A 57 -4.10 33.99 -4.65
C GLY A 57 -4.36 33.36 -6.03
N TYR A 58 -3.99 32.09 -6.22
CA TYR A 58 -4.19 31.41 -7.49
C TYR A 58 -5.67 31.07 -7.73
N PRO A 59 -6.15 31.14 -8.99
CA PRO A 59 -7.47 30.62 -9.33
C PRO A 59 -7.52 29.10 -9.10
N PRO A 60 -8.72 28.52 -8.85
CA PRO A 60 -8.87 27.09 -8.47
C PRO A 60 -8.17 26.11 -9.41
N ALA A 61 -8.19 26.35 -10.72
CA ALA A 61 -7.53 25.50 -11.71
C ALA A 61 -6.00 25.51 -11.55
N GLN A 62 -5.41 26.67 -11.31
CA GLN A 62 -3.97 26.82 -11.11
C GLN A 62 -3.52 26.25 -9.75
N ALA A 63 -4.32 26.47 -8.71
CA ALA A 63 -4.08 25.89 -7.39
C ALA A 63 -4.09 24.35 -7.43
N LEU A 64 -5.02 23.76 -8.20
CA LEU A 64 -5.08 22.32 -8.40
C LEU A 64 -3.84 21.79 -9.15
N GLN A 65 -3.38 22.50 -10.19
CA GLN A 65 -2.16 22.14 -10.92
C GLN A 65 -0.91 22.21 -10.02
N PHE A 66 -0.78 23.25 -9.22
CA PHE A 66 0.33 23.38 -8.27
C PHE A 66 0.29 22.29 -7.19
N SER A 67 -0.90 21.96 -6.69
CA SER A 67 -1.08 20.82 -5.76
C SER A 67 -0.67 19.49 -6.39
N ALA A 68 -1.03 19.27 -7.65
CA ALA A 68 -0.62 18.05 -8.37
C ALA A 68 0.90 17.97 -8.54
N LEU A 69 1.57 19.10 -8.75
CA LEU A 69 3.03 19.18 -8.84
C LEU A 69 3.69 18.84 -7.48
N LEU A 70 3.16 19.34 -6.37
CA LEU A 70 3.63 19.00 -5.03
C LEU A 70 3.46 17.51 -4.75
N LEU A 71 2.28 16.93 -5.04
CA LEU A 71 2.04 15.51 -4.89
C LEU A 71 3.00 14.65 -5.74
N LEU A 72 3.35 15.11 -6.93
CA LEU A 72 4.32 14.43 -7.80
C LEU A 72 5.72 14.48 -7.20
N LEU A 73 6.14 15.62 -6.66
CA LEU A 73 7.40 15.78 -5.96
C LEU A 73 7.47 14.89 -4.71
N GLU A 74 6.41 14.83 -3.93
CA GLU A 74 6.29 13.99 -2.73
C GLU A 74 6.43 12.51 -3.08
N ASN A 75 5.80 12.04 -4.17
CA ASN A 75 5.97 10.68 -4.66
C ASN A 75 7.41 10.42 -5.13
N ALA A 76 8.06 11.38 -5.79
CA ALA A 76 9.45 11.26 -6.22
C ALA A 76 10.41 11.15 -5.03
N ILE A 77 10.19 11.94 -3.97
CA ILE A 77 10.95 11.88 -2.72
C ILE A 77 10.76 10.51 -2.04
N GLY A 78 9.56 9.95 -2.10
CA GLY A 78 9.24 8.62 -1.57
C GLY A 78 10.16 7.51 -2.10
N VAL A 79 10.65 7.64 -3.33
CA VAL A 79 11.61 6.68 -3.95
C VAL A 79 12.87 6.51 -3.11
N ILE A 80 13.32 7.58 -2.48
CA ILE A 80 14.54 7.60 -1.66
C ILE A 80 14.22 7.35 -0.19
N VAL A 81 13.19 8.02 0.32
CA VAL A 81 12.88 8.03 1.75
C VAL A 81 12.36 6.68 2.23
N GLU A 82 11.48 6.03 1.48
CA GLU A 82 10.91 4.75 1.90
C GLU A 82 11.96 3.63 2.03
N PRO A 83 12.88 3.41 1.06
CA PRO A 83 13.96 2.45 1.22
C PRO A 83 14.94 2.80 2.34
N LEU A 84 15.26 4.10 2.47
CA LEU A 84 16.19 4.59 3.50
C LEU A 84 15.66 4.24 4.90
N PHE A 85 14.42 4.62 5.20
CA PHE A 85 13.81 4.34 6.50
C PHE A 85 13.42 2.89 6.67
N GLY A 86 13.10 2.18 5.60
CA GLY A 86 12.95 0.73 5.61
C GLY A 86 14.23 0.02 6.06
N GLY A 87 15.37 0.35 5.45
CA GLY A 87 16.68 -0.19 5.82
C GLY A 87 17.13 0.25 7.22
N LEU A 88 16.85 1.51 7.61
CA LEU A 88 17.09 1.99 8.97
C LEU A 88 16.27 1.21 9.98
N SER A 89 15.01 0.92 9.69
CA SER A 89 14.12 0.12 10.52
C SER A 89 14.64 -1.32 10.72
N ASP A 90 15.27 -1.92 9.70
CA ASP A 90 15.91 -3.23 9.82
C ASP A 90 17.12 -3.19 10.76
N ARG A 91 17.91 -2.09 10.73
CA ARG A 91 19.01 -1.88 11.68
C ARG A 91 18.49 -1.70 13.11
N TRP A 92 17.45 -0.89 13.31
CA TRP A 92 16.83 -0.67 14.62
C TRP A 92 16.24 -1.97 15.18
N GLN A 93 15.60 -2.79 14.34
CA GLN A 93 15.12 -4.12 14.74
C GLN A 93 16.25 -5.01 15.24
N ARG A 94 17.45 -4.94 14.66
CA ARG A 94 18.62 -5.71 15.12
C ARG A 94 19.20 -5.17 16.43
N TRP A 95 19.25 -3.83 16.60
CA TRP A 95 19.86 -3.21 17.79
C TRP A 95 18.93 -3.21 19.01
N TYR A 96 17.65 -2.92 18.79
CA TYR A 96 16.67 -2.70 19.86
C TYR A 96 15.57 -3.75 19.89
N SER A 97 15.65 -4.80 19.05
CA SER A 97 14.63 -5.86 18.91
C SER A 97 13.22 -5.34 18.63
N SER A 98 13.10 -4.08 18.18
CA SER A 98 11.81 -3.43 17.91
C SER A 98 11.94 -2.31 16.86
N ARG A 99 10.97 -2.22 15.96
CA ARG A 99 10.80 -1.12 15.00
C ARG A 99 9.98 0.04 15.57
N MET A 100 9.32 -0.17 16.71
CA MET A 100 8.36 0.79 17.30
C MET A 100 8.94 2.17 17.59
N PRO A 101 10.18 2.35 18.10
CA PRO A 101 10.71 3.69 18.33
C PRO A 101 10.74 4.57 17.07
N LEU A 102 11.14 3.99 15.94
CA LEU A 102 11.19 4.70 14.66
C LEU A 102 9.78 5.05 14.16
N ILE A 103 8.83 4.12 14.31
CA ILE A 103 7.41 4.33 13.94
C ILE A 103 6.80 5.45 14.78
N VAL A 104 7.01 5.44 16.10
CA VAL A 104 6.49 6.46 17.02
C VAL A 104 7.09 7.83 16.71
N ALA A 105 8.41 7.92 16.55
CA ALA A 105 9.09 9.17 16.21
C ALA A 105 8.59 9.75 14.88
N GLY A 106 8.49 8.92 13.84
CA GLY A 106 7.97 9.33 12.53
C GLY A 106 6.52 9.80 12.58
N ALA A 107 5.66 9.08 13.33
CA ALA A 107 4.26 9.47 13.50
C ALA A 107 4.10 10.80 14.26
N ILE A 108 4.85 11.02 15.34
CA ILE A 108 4.84 12.28 16.10
C ILE A 108 5.31 13.44 15.22
N ALA A 109 6.43 13.26 14.50
CA ALA A 109 6.96 14.28 13.61
C ALA A 109 5.98 14.59 12.47
N SER A 110 5.41 13.56 11.85
CA SER A 110 4.38 13.72 10.80
C SER A 110 3.17 14.49 11.34
N THR A 111 2.67 14.16 12.52
CA THR A 111 1.53 14.85 13.14
C THR A 111 1.84 16.32 13.42
N ALA A 112 3.05 16.63 13.91
CA ALA A 112 3.47 18.01 14.18
C ALA A 112 3.46 18.86 12.90
N PHE A 113 4.08 18.38 11.83
CA PHE A 113 4.06 19.05 10.52
C PHE A 113 2.65 19.14 9.93
N PHE A 114 1.82 18.10 10.14
CA PHE A 114 0.45 18.07 9.65
C PHE A 114 -0.42 19.16 10.26
N ILE A 115 -0.38 19.33 11.59
CA ILE A 115 -1.06 20.43 12.28
C ILE A 115 -0.44 21.79 11.92
N GLY A 116 0.86 21.82 11.64
CA GLY A 116 1.56 23.02 11.18
C GLY A 116 1.00 23.60 9.88
N LEU A 117 0.49 22.77 8.96
CA LEU A 117 -0.04 23.23 7.67
C LEU A 117 -1.22 24.21 7.82
N PRO A 118 -2.37 23.86 8.44
CA PRO A 118 -3.44 24.82 8.65
C PRO A 118 -3.03 25.98 9.57
N SER A 119 -2.17 25.73 10.57
CA SER A 119 -1.68 26.79 11.46
C SER A 119 -0.89 27.84 10.70
N LEU A 120 0.00 27.42 9.79
CA LEU A 120 0.77 28.35 8.95
C LEU A 120 -0.16 29.22 8.08
N VAL A 121 -1.20 28.64 7.49
CA VAL A 121 -2.13 29.39 6.63
C VAL A 121 -2.98 30.36 7.44
N ILE A 122 -3.46 29.96 8.62
CA ILE A 122 -4.34 30.79 9.46
C ILE A 122 -3.56 31.95 10.10
N PHE A 123 -2.39 31.68 10.66
CA PHE A 123 -1.63 32.69 11.41
C PHE A 123 -0.62 33.44 10.53
N GLY A 124 -0.09 32.80 9.50
CA GLY A 124 0.87 33.41 8.58
C GLY A 124 0.22 34.33 7.54
N GLY A 125 -1.00 34.03 7.09
CA GLY A 125 -1.66 34.79 6.04
C GLY A 125 -0.96 34.70 4.68
N ALA A 126 -1.32 35.57 3.73
CA ALA A 126 -0.81 35.61 2.36
C ALA A 126 0.42 36.53 2.23
N ASN A 127 1.57 36.10 2.75
CA ASN A 127 2.84 36.84 2.63
C ASN A 127 3.94 35.97 2.02
N GLU A 128 5.09 36.58 1.68
CA GLU A 128 6.22 35.90 1.03
C GLU A 128 6.77 34.73 1.87
N VAL A 129 6.82 34.88 3.19
CA VAL A 129 7.32 33.84 4.09
C VAL A 129 6.39 32.63 4.08
N THR A 130 5.08 32.86 4.16
CA THR A 130 4.07 31.78 4.10
C THR A 130 4.05 31.09 2.74
N ARG A 131 4.22 31.85 1.64
CA ARG A 131 4.34 31.28 0.29
C ARG A 131 5.54 30.35 0.16
N PHE A 132 6.67 30.69 0.78
CA PHE A 132 7.85 29.82 0.79
C PHE A 132 7.67 28.61 1.74
N LEU A 133 7.17 28.86 2.96
CA LEU A 133 7.07 27.82 3.97
C LEU A 133 5.99 26.77 3.69
N LEU A 134 4.89 27.12 3.02
CA LEU A 134 3.79 26.18 2.78
C LEU A 134 4.22 24.95 1.95
N PRO A 135 4.87 25.10 0.79
CA PRO A 135 5.38 23.94 0.05
C PRO A 135 6.45 23.16 0.83
N CYS A 136 7.35 23.87 1.53
CA CYS A 136 8.40 23.23 2.35
C CYS A 136 7.77 22.35 3.44
N LEU A 137 6.76 22.87 4.14
CA LEU A 137 6.07 22.17 5.22
C LEU A 137 5.26 20.98 4.69
N ALA A 138 4.64 21.12 3.51
CA ALA A 138 3.94 20.04 2.82
C ALA A 138 4.90 18.88 2.49
N VAL A 139 6.06 19.20 1.89
CA VAL A 139 7.09 18.21 1.58
C VAL A 139 7.67 17.57 2.84
N LEU A 140 7.93 18.33 3.89
CA LEU A 140 8.41 17.80 5.18
C LEU A 140 7.38 16.84 5.80
N TRP A 141 6.11 17.20 5.76
CA TRP A 141 5.06 16.30 6.22
C TRP A 141 5.03 14.99 5.45
N ALA A 142 5.04 15.04 4.12
CA ALA A 142 5.04 13.85 3.27
C ALA A 142 6.29 12.98 3.51
N LEU A 143 7.47 13.60 3.72
CA LEU A 143 8.72 12.91 4.06
C LEU A 143 8.59 12.19 5.41
N MET A 144 8.03 12.83 6.44
CA MET A 144 7.79 12.17 7.72
C MET A 144 6.75 11.06 7.60
N MET A 145 5.70 11.24 6.81
CA MET A 145 4.71 10.20 6.55
C MET A 145 5.34 8.96 5.87
N ALA A 146 6.21 9.17 4.88
CA ALA A 146 6.95 8.11 4.20
C ALA A 146 7.95 7.40 5.12
N SER A 147 8.54 8.11 6.09
CA SER A 147 9.59 7.57 6.97
C SER A 147 9.14 6.41 7.85
N PHE A 148 7.89 6.37 8.28
CA PHE A 148 7.38 5.29 9.14
C PHE A 148 6.44 4.31 8.42
N ARG A 149 5.94 4.64 7.23
CA ARG A 149 5.02 3.79 6.46
C ARG A 149 5.62 2.41 6.17
N SER A 150 6.83 2.36 5.63
CA SER A 150 7.53 1.11 5.33
C SER A 150 7.82 0.29 6.62
N PRO A 151 8.37 0.86 7.72
CA PRO A 151 8.49 0.17 9.00
C PRO A 151 7.17 -0.41 9.54
N VAL A 152 6.06 0.33 9.42
CA VAL A 152 4.72 -0.12 9.84
C VAL A 152 4.29 -1.34 9.03
N MET A 153 4.39 -1.29 7.70
CA MET A 153 3.98 -2.40 6.84
C MET A 153 4.79 -3.68 7.08
N CYS A 154 6.06 -3.55 7.44
CA CYS A 154 6.91 -4.70 7.78
C CYS A 154 6.45 -5.48 9.01
N LEU A 155 5.73 -4.84 9.94
CA LEU A 155 5.19 -5.52 11.13
C LEU A 155 4.21 -6.63 10.77
N LEU A 156 3.54 -6.53 9.62
CA LEU A 156 2.61 -7.56 9.14
C LEU A 156 3.29 -8.92 9.06
N GLY A 157 4.57 -8.97 8.64
CA GLY A 157 5.36 -10.20 8.57
C GLY A 157 5.62 -10.87 9.93
N GLY A 158 5.46 -10.13 11.04
CA GLY A 158 5.55 -10.66 12.41
C GLY A 158 4.20 -11.12 12.97
N PHE A 159 3.08 -10.76 12.34
CA PHE A 159 1.73 -11.03 12.86
C PHE A 159 1.05 -12.22 12.19
N ALA A 160 1.56 -12.70 11.07
CA ALA A 160 1.02 -13.85 10.35
C ALA A 160 2.15 -14.69 9.73
N GLY A 161 1.91 -15.99 9.56
CA GLY A 161 2.77 -16.87 8.78
C GLY A 161 2.75 -16.49 7.29
N SER A 162 3.79 -16.88 6.53
CA SER A 162 3.94 -16.49 5.13
C SER A 162 2.73 -16.80 4.26
N SER A 163 2.11 -17.97 4.44
CA SER A 163 0.89 -18.38 3.73
C SER A 163 -0.37 -17.62 4.15
N GLN A 164 -0.36 -16.99 5.33
CA GLN A 164 -1.51 -16.27 5.90
C GLN A 164 -1.37 -14.74 5.78
N LEU A 165 -0.23 -14.24 5.30
CA LEU A 165 0.01 -12.81 5.12
C LEU A 165 -1.05 -12.11 4.27
N PRO A 166 -1.52 -12.66 3.12
CA PRO A 166 -2.54 -11.99 2.33
C PRO A 166 -3.89 -11.90 3.07
N MET A 167 -4.20 -12.90 3.91
CA MET A 167 -5.40 -12.86 4.75
C MET A 167 -5.28 -11.78 5.84
N ALA A 168 -4.13 -11.61 6.45
CA ALA A 168 -3.88 -10.50 7.36
C ALA A 168 -3.90 -9.15 6.62
N GLY A 169 -3.33 -9.09 5.41
CA GLY A 169 -3.34 -7.93 4.53
C GLY A 169 -4.75 -7.50 4.12
N SER A 170 -5.70 -8.44 4.01
CA SER A 170 -7.08 -8.13 3.63
C SER A 170 -7.80 -7.21 4.64
N VAL A 171 -7.41 -7.26 5.92
CA VAL A 171 -7.94 -6.36 6.94
C VAL A 171 -7.40 -4.94 6.73
N LEU A 172 -6.15 -4.80 6.31
CA LEU A 172 -5.56 -3.49 5.97
C LEU A 172 -6.27 -2.90 4.73
N THR A 173 -6.54 -3.74 3.72
CA THR A 173 -7.29 -3.36 2.51
C THR A 173 -8.72 -2.97 2.87
N LEU A 174 -9.39 -3.71 3.76
CA LEU A 174 -10.73 -3.38 4.24
C LEU A 174 -10.75 -1.99 4.89
N VAL A 175 -9.93 -1.77 5.91
CA VAL A 175 -9.91 -0.49 6.64
C VAL A 175 -9.48 0.66 5.74
N GLY A 176 -8.42 0.46 4.93
CA GLY A 176 -7.95 1.47 3.98
C GLY A 176 -8.99 1.84 2.94
N GLY A 177 -9.73 0.86 2.40
CA GLY A 177 -10.77 1.08 1.41
C GLY A 177 -12.03 1.75 1.97
N VAL A 178 -12.48 1.34 3.18
CA VAL A 178 -13.60 2.01 3.88
C VAL A 178 -13.25 3.47 4.18
N ILE A 179 -12.08 3.75 4.74
CA ILE A 179 -11.64 5.12 4.99
C ILE A 179 -11.43 5.87 3.66
N GLY A 180 -10.85 5.21 2.65
CA GLY A 180 -10.64 5.77 1.31
C GLY A 180 -11.93 6.24 0.63
N SER A 181 -13.05 5.56 0.89
CA SER A 181 -14.35 5.93 0.34
C SER A 181 -14.91 7.25 0.89
N ILE A 182 -14.40 7.74 2.01
CA ILE A 182 -14.82 9.03 2.60
C ILE A 182 -14.57 10.17 1.59
N ARG A 183 -13.45 10.14 0.86
CA ARG A 183 -13.13 11.20 -0.09
C ARG A 183 -14.21 11.41 -1.15
N PRO A 184 -14.59 10.42 -1.98
CA PRO A 184 -15.61 10.63 -3.00
C PRO A 184 -17.02 10.87 -2.44
N PHE A 185 -17.35 10.33 -1.26
CA PHE A 185 -18.67 10.55 -0.66
C PHE A 185 -18.80 11.88 0.08
N ALA A 186 -17.76 12.31 0.76
CA ALA A 186 -17.86 13.31 1.81
C ALA A 186 -16.85 14.47 1.68
N THR A 187 -16.32 14.74 0.48
CA THR A 187 -15.38 15.87 0.31
C THR A 187 -15.98 17.19 0.78
N ASN A 188 -17.23 17.49 0.43
CA ASN A 188 -17.89 18.72 0.87
C ASN A 188 -18.07 18.77 2.40
N PHE A 189 -18.40 17.64 3.02
CA PHE A 189 -18.51 17.54 4.47
C PHE A 189 -17.14 17.75 5.13
N ILE A 190 -16.07 17.14 4.62
CA ILE A 190 -14.70 17.36 5.12
C ILE A 190 -14.36 18.86 5.05
N LEU A 191 -14.64 19.51 3.93
CA LEU A 191 -14.38 20.93 3.77
C LEU A 191 -15.26 21.82 4.68
N SER A 192 -16.49 21.41 4.99
CA SER A 192 -17.38 22.14 5.90
C SER A 192 -16.94 22.09 7.37
N LEU A 193 -16.19 21.06 7.77
CA LEU A 193 -15.62 20.98 9.13
C LEU A 193 -14.55 22.03 9.39
N GLY A 194 -13.94 22.57 8.33
CA GLY A 194 -12.81 23.46 8.43
C GLY A 194 -11.48 22.72 8.60
N ALA A 195 -10.40 23.34 8.12
CA ALA A 195 -9.08 22.74 8.13
C ALA A 195 -8.58 22.36 9.56
N PRO A 196 -8.71 23.25 10.59
CA PRO A 196 -8.21 22.91 11.92
C PRO A 196 -8.81 21.62 12.47
N ILE A 197 -10.14 21.48 12.41
CA ILE A 197 -10.85 20.31 12.96
C ILE A 197 -10.46 19.04 12.19
N THR A 198 -10.45 19.09 10.86
CA THR A 198 -10.12 17.94 10.01
C THR A 198 -8.70 17.44 10.27
N PHE A 199 -7.74 18.36 10.37
CA PHE A 199 -6.33 18.01 10.60
C PHE A 199 -6.11 17.47 12.02
N VAL A 200 -6.79 18.02 13.02
CA VAL A 200 -6.75 17.50 14.40
C VAL A 200 -7.36 16.10 14.49
N ILE A 201 -8.50 15.84 13.87
CA ILE A 201 -9.13 14.50 13.85
C ILE A 201 -8.18 13.47 13.23
N ALA A 202 -7.60 13.78 12.06
CA ALA A 202 -6.69 12.85 11.39
C ALA A 202 -5.39 12.63 12.19
N SER A 203 -4.85 13.68 12.81
CA SER A 203 -3.70 13.62 13.71
C SER A 203 -3.96 12.75 14.93
N PHE A 204 -5.11 12.96 15.57
CA PHE A 204 -5.52 12.14 16.72
C PHE A 204 -5.69 10.67 16.33
N ALA A 205 -6.34 10.40 15.19
CA ALA A 205 -6.51 9.04 14.68
C ALA A 205 -5.14 8.36 14.44
N LEU A 206 -4.15 9.08 13.89
CA LEU A 206 -2.81 8.55 13.65
C LEU A 206 -2.09 8.23 14.96
N LEU A 207 -2.07 9.15 15.91
CA LEU A 207 -1.41 8.94 17.20
C LEU A 207 -2.11 7.83 18.02
N ALA A 208 -3.44 7.80 18.03
CA ALA A 208 -4.21 6.76 18.69
C ALA A 208 -3.98 5.37 18.05
N GLY A 209 -3.93 5.30 16.71
CA GLY A 209 -3.59 4.09 15.99
C GLY A 209 -2.19 3.57 16.33
N VAL A 210 -1.18 4.44 16.34
CA VAL A 210 0.19 4.07 16.70
C VAL A 210 0.31 3.69 18.18
N ALA A 211 -0.40 4.38 19.09
CA ALA A 211 -0.45 4.03 20.50
C ALA A 211 -1.08 2.65 20.71
N SER A 212 -2.22 2.36 20.05
CA SER A 212 -2.90 1.06 20.13
C SER A 212 -1.98 -0.07 19.60
N LEU A 213 -1.29 0.16 18.48
CA LEU A 213 -0.34 -0.80 17.93
C LEU A 213 0.83 -1.07 18.89
N ARG A 214 1.40 -0.01 19.48
CA ARG A 214 2.46 -0.13 20.48
C ARG A 214 1.99 -0.95 21.69
N THR A 215 0.81 -0.66 22.21
CA THR A 215 0.22 -1.40 23.33
C THR A 215 0.00 -2.87 22.97
N ALA A 216 -0.58 -3.15 21.79
CA ALA A 216 -0.81 -4.51 21.32
C ALA A 216 0.52 -5.30 21.16
N MET A 217 1.63 -4.62 20.86
CA MET A 217 2.95 -5.26 20.78
C MET A 217 3.55 -5.60 22.15
N ILE A 218 3.22 -4.87 23.22
CA ILE A 218 3.68 -5.19 24.57
C ILE A 218 3.09 -6.52 25.05
N TYR A 219 1.84 -6.82 24.65
CA TYR A 219 1.17 -8.09 24.97
C TYR A 219 1.60 -9.25 24.05
N MET A 220 2.56 -9.04 23.16
CA MET A 220 3.13 -10.16 22.42
C MET A 220 3.93 -11.05 23.37
N PRO A 221 3.65 -12.38 23.43
CA PRO A 221 4.53 -13.30 24.14
C PRO A 221 5.93 -13.11 23.53
N LYS A 222 6.89 -12.73 24.37
CA LYS A 222 8.30 -12.77 23.99
C LYS A 222 8.54 -14.20 23.52
N LYS A 223 9.04 -14.40 22.30
CA LYS A 223 9.58 -15.69 21.92
C LYS A 223 10.48 -16.11 23.07
N PRO A 224 10.30 -17.34 23.65
CA PRO A 224 11.29 -17.82 24.57
C PRO A 224 12.62 -17.62 23.83
N SER A 225 13.57 -17.01 24.49
CA SER A 225 14.95 -16.98 24.08
C SER A 225 15.46 -18.43 24.17
N SER A 226 15.01 -19.27 23.22
CA SER A 226 15.77 -20.45 22.89
C SER A 226 17.05 -19.87 22.32
N GLU A 227 18.06 -19.89 23.17
CA GLU A 227 19.45 -19.64 22.90
C GLU A 227 19.62 -18.53 21.88
N ALA A 228 20.14 -17.39 22.32
CA ALA A 228 20.65 -16.42 21.40
C ALA A 228 21.30 -17.25 20.28
N GLU A 229 20.59 -17.45 19.16
CA GLU A 229 21.30 -17.48 17.92
C GLU A 229 22.10 -16.20 18.01
N VAL A 230 23.32 -16.33 18.50
CA VAL A 230 24.41 -15.39 18.24
C VAL A 230 24.27 -15.20 16.76
N THR A 231 23.53 -14.17 16.39
CA THR A 231 23.35 -13.81 15.01
C THR A 231 24.70 -13.30 14.58
N ASN A 232 25.55 -14.24 14.26
CA ASN A 232 26.50 -14.01 13.19
C ASN A 232 25.71 -13.24 12.14
N PRO A 233 26.18 -12.10 11.67
CA PRO A 233 25.49 -11.32 10.66
C PRO A 233 25.01 -12.31 9.62
N ALA A 234 23.67 -12.41 9.46
CA ALA A 234 23.05 -13.46 8.66
C ALA A 234 23.88 -13.58 7.39
N PRO A 235 24.40 -14.75 7.06
CA PRO A 235 25.33 -14.86 5.96
C PRO A 235 24.66 -14.19 4.77
N ILE A 236 25.35 -13.24 4.17
CA ILE A 236 24.98 -12.67 2.88
C ILE A 236 24.57 -13.87 2.05
N PRO A 237 23.33 -13.93 1.52
CA PRO A 237 22.80 -15.15 0.92
C PRO A 237 23.87 -15.77 0.03
N ALA A 238 24.09 -17.06 0.16
CA ALA A 238 25.23 -17.79 -0.43
C ALA A 238 25.37 -17.55 -1.95
N LYS A 239 24.31 -16.97 -2.57
CA LYS A 239 24.29 -16.47 -3.95
C LYS A 239 23.71 -15.03 -3.95
N ILE A 240 24.57 -14.01 -3.85
CA ILE A 240 24.22 -12.58 -4.02
C ILE A 240 23.37 -12.38 -5.28
N LYS A 241 23.64 -13.15 -6.32
CA LYS A 241 22.93 -13.13 -7.61
C LYS A 241 21.43 -13.46 -7.43
N ASP A 242 21.09 -14.41 -6.57
CA ASP A 242 19.69 -14.82 -6.35
C ASP A 242 18.92 -13.74 -5.59
N PHE A 243 19.58 -13.13 -4.60
CA PHE A 243 19.01 -12.00 -3.88
C PHE A 243 18.74 -10.81 -4.81
N LEU A 244 19.70 -10.43 -5.64
CA LEU A 244 19.54 -9.33 -6.60
C LEU A 244 18.47 -9.62 -7.64
N SER A 245 18.35 -10.87 -8.11
CA SER A 245 17.31 -11.29 -9.04
C SER A 245 15.92 -11.18 -8.41
N ASN A 246 15.74 -11.70 -7.20
CA ASN A 246 14.47 -11.61 -6.48
C ASN A 246 14.08 -10.15 -6.18
N LEU A 247 15.05 -9.33 -5.79
CA LEU A 247 14.84 -7.91 -5.55
C LEU A 247 14.44 -7.19 -6.84
N ALA A 248 15.11 -7.45 -7.96
CA ALA A 248 14.75 -6.86 -9.26
C ALA A 248 13.32 -7.20 -9.67
N ILE A 249 12.87 -8.44 -9.43
CA ILE A 249 11.48 -8.85 -9.69
C ILE A 249 10.50 -8.08 -8.80
N VAL A 250 10.79 -7.95 -7.51
CA VAL A 250 9.97 -7.20 -6.56
C VAL A 250 9.83 -5.72 -6.99
N LEU A 251 10.93 -5.10 -7.44
CA LEU A 251 10.94 -3.72 -7.91
C LEU A 251 10.15 -3.57 -9.23
N LEU A 252 10.38 -4.46 -10.18
CA LEU A 252 9.66 -4.43 -11.46
C LEU A 252 8.15 -4.61 -11.26
N VAL A 253 7.75 -5.59 -10.46
CA VAL A 253 6.32 -5.84 -10.13
C VAL A 253 5.74 -4.63 -9.40
N GLY A 254 6.46 -4.04 -8.45
CA GLY A 254 6.03 -2.83 -7.74
C GLY A 254 5.78 -1.64 -8.68
N ALA A 255 6.70 -1.38 -9.62
CA ALA A 255 6.55 -0.31 -10.63
C ALA A 255 5.33 -0.54 -11.53
N LEU A 256 5.18 -1.77 -12.04
CA LEU A 256 4.08 -2.13 -12.94
C LEU A 256 2.71 -2.10 -12.25
N ILE A 257 2.63 -2.54 -10.99
CA ILE A 257 1.42 -2.37 -10.16
C ILE A 257 1.12 -0.88 -9.96
N GLY A 258 2.11 -0.05 -9.66
CA GLY A 258 1.93 1.39 -9.47
C GLY A 258 1.32 2.07 -10.69
N ILE A 259 1.88 1.84 -11.87
CA ILE A 259 1.37 2.37 -13.14
C ILE A 259 -0.02 1.80 -13.44
N GLY A 260 -0.17 0.47 -13.35
CA GLY A 260 -1.43 -0.21 -13.63
C GLY A 260 -2.59 0.27 -12.75
N MET A 261 -2.35 0.39 -11.44
CA MET A 261 -3.36 0.91 -10.49
C MET A 261 -3.69 2.39 -10.73
N ARG A 262 -2.68 3.21 -11.05
CA ARG A 262 -2.89 4.63 -11.38
C ARG A 262 -3.77 4.80 -12.61
N LEU A 263 -3.50 4.03 -13.66
CA LEU A 263 -4.29 4.03 -14.90
C LEU A 263 -5.68 3.43 -14.68
N LEU A 264 -5.78 2.29 -14.02
CA LEU A 264 -7.06 1.60 -13.80
C LEU A 264 -8.03 2.45 -12.97
N MET A 265 -7.59 2.87 -11.79
CA MET A 265 -8.47 3.58 -10.84
C MET A 265 -8.66 5.06 -11.21
N GLY A 266 -7.62 5.71 -11.74
CA GLY A 266 -7.64 7.13 -12.06
C GLY A 266 -8.23 7.45 -13.42
N GLU A 267 -8.05 6.56 -14.40
CA GLU A 267 -8.43 6.85 -15.79
C GLU A 267 -9.52 5.89 -16.31
N VAL A 268 -9.21 4.59 -16.45
CA VAL A 268 -10.13 3.64 -17.08
C VAL A 268 -11.47 3.61 -16.36
N LEU A 269 -11.44 3.41 -15.05
CA LEU A 269 -12.64 3.31 -14.23
C LEU A 269 -13.45 4.61 -14.29
N GLN A 270 -12.80 5.76 -14.11
CA GLN A 270 -13.48 7.06 -14.12
C GLN A 270 -14.12 7.38 -15.48
N ARG A 271 -13.45 7.03 -16.58
CA ARG A 271 -13.99 7.24 -17.94
C ARG A 271 -15.17 6.30 -18.21
N THR A 272 -15.06 5.01 -17.86
CA THR A 272 -16.17 4.05 -18.02
C THR A 272 -17.37 4.43 -17.17
N LEU A 273 -17.17 4.86 -15.92
CA LEU A 273 -18.25 5.34 -15.07
C LEU A 273 -18.98 6.52 -15.71
N LYS A 274 -18.25 7.52 -16.22
CA LYS A 274 -18.84 8.71 -16.85
C LYS A 274 -19.56 8.38 -18.15
N ALA A 275 -18.98 7.52 -18.99
CA ALA A 275 -19.49 7.24 -20.33
C ALA A 275 -20.74 6.35 -20.30
N GLU A 276 -20.78 5.33 -19.43
CA GLU A 276 -21.77 4.26 -19.50
C GLU A 276 -22.66 4.16 -18.26
N ILE A 277 -22.13 4.43 -17.07
CA ILE A 277 -22.84 4.07 -15.82
C ILE A 277 -23.58 5.26 -15.22
N VAL A 278 -23.03 6.47 -15.25
CA VAL A 278 -23.69 7.66 -14.70
C VAL A 278 -25.04 7.88 -15.38
N GLY A 279 -25.09 7.83 -16.73
CA GLY A 279 -26.34 8.00 -17.51
C GLY A 279 -27.36 6.89 -17.25
N PHE A 280 -26.89 5.66 -17.03
CA PHE A 280 -27.76 4.50 -16.78
C PHE A 280 -28.33 4.50 -15.34
N THR A 281 -27.53 4.84 -14.35
CA THR A 281 -27.92 4.76 -12.92
C THR A 281 -28.53 6.06 -12.39
N GLY A 282 -28.28 7.20 -13.05
CA GLY A 282 -28.61 8.53 -12.53
C GLY A 282 -27.83 8.96 -11.29
N LEU A 283 -26.85 8.17 -10.84
CA LEU A 283 -26.08 8.45 -9.63
C LEU A 283 -24.88 9.37 -9.94
N PRO A 284 -24.54 10.30 -9.02
CA PRO A 284 -23.33 11.11 -9.14
C PRO A 284 -22.06 10.25 -9.17
N ILE A 285 -21.06 10.66 -9.95
CA ILE A 285 -19.80 9.94 -10.07
C ILE A 285 -19.07 9.75 -8.74
N GLY A 286 -19.21 10.70 -7.80
CA GLY A 286 -18.66 10.57 -6.44
C GLY A 286 -19.28 9.39 -5.68
N THR A 287 -20.62 9.24 -5.77
CA THR A 287 -21.34 8.11 -5.16
C THR A 287 -20.89 6.78 -5.75
N LEU A 288 -20.80 6.69 -7.08
CA LEU A 288 -20.32 5.47 -7.75
C LEU A 288 -18.89 5.13 -7.36
N SER A 289 -17.98 6.10 -7.38
CA SER A 289 -16.57 5.89 -6.99
C SER A 289 -16.44 5.47 -5.53
N GLY A 290 -17.22 6.06 -4.62
CA GLY A 290 -17.23 5.69 -3.21
C GLY A 290 -17.77 4.28 -2.99
N SER A 291 -18.87 3.92 -3.67
CA SER A 291 -19.44 2.56 -3.61
C SER A 291 -18.46 1.50 -4.10
N ILE A 292 -17.69 1.80 -5.15
CA ILE A 292 -16.63 0.93 -5.68
C ILE A 292 -15.56 0.68 -4.61
N LEU A 293 -15.11 1.70 -3.90
CA LEU A 293 -14.09 1.55 -2.86
C LEU A 293 -14.61 0.74 -1.67
N ILE A 294 -15.87 0.92 -1.26
CA ILE A 294 -16.50 0.09 -0.23
C ILE A 294 -16.63 -1.35 -0.70
N PHE A 295 -17.11 -1.58 -1.92
CA PHE A 295 -17.23 -2.92 -2.46
C PHE A 295 -15.87 -3.62 -2.51
N GLN A 296 -14.83 -2.96 -3.00
CA GLN A 296 -13.46 -3.47 -3.02
C GLN A 296 -12.94 -3.79 -1.62
N ALA A 297 -13.25 -2.93 -0.64
CA ALA A 297 -12.87 -3.13 0.75
C ALA A 297 -13.53 -4.40 1.35
N VAL A 298 -14.83 -4.55 1.17
CA VAL A 298 -15.57 -5.72 1.70
C VAL A 298 -15.10 -7.02 1.05
N ILE A 299 -14.95 -7.03 -0.28
CA ILE A 299 -14.53 -8.23 -1.01
C ILE A 299 -13.08 -8.63 -0.69
N ALA A 300 -12.27 -7.72 -0.13
CA ALA A 300 -10.91 -8.02 0.30
C ALA A 300 -10.84 -9.17 1.31
N LEU A 301 -11.81 -9.26 2.21
CA LEU A 301 -11.88 -10.37 3.17
C LEU A 301 -12.10 -11.73 2.48
N GLY A 302 -12.92 -11.74 1.43
CA GLY A 302 -13.16 -12.94 0.61
C GLY A 302 -11.92 -13.36 -0.17
N THR A 303 -11.29 -12.44 -0.87
CA THR A 303 -10.06 -12.69 -1.64
C THR A 303 -8.87 -13.03 -0.74
N GLY A 304 -8.80 -12.47 0.47
CA GLY A 304 -7.80 -12.86 1.46
C GLY A 304 -7.95 -14.32 1.92
N LYS A 305 -9.19 -14.83 2.05
CA LYS A 305 -9.44 -16.25 2.36
C LYS A 305 -9.03 -17.18 1.20
N LEU A 306 -9.17 -16.72 -0.04
CA LEU A 306 -8.82 -17.50 -1.23
C LEU A 306 -7.32 -17.84 -1.26
N CYS A 307 -6.46 -17.01 -0.69
CA CYS A 307 -5.03 -17.28 -0.53
C CYS A 307 -4.69 -18.50 0.37
N LYS A 308 -5.68 -19.04 1.10
CA LYS A 308 -5.49 -20.31 1.83
C LYS A 308 -5.55 -21.53 0.88
N VAL A 309 -6.24 -21.39 -0.26
CA VAL A 309 -6.43 -22.46 -1.25
C VAL A 309 -5.45 -22.29 -2.42
N ILE A 310 -5.23 -21.05 -2.83
CA ILE A 310 -4.37 -20.73 -3.97
C ILE A 310 -3.17 -19.93 -3.44
N ASP A 311 -1.96 -20.37 -3.78
CA ASP A 311 -0.74 -19.63 -3.41
C ASP A 311 -0.82 -18.16 -3.86
N ASN A 312 -0.26 -17.25 -3.01
CA ASN A 312 -0.34 -15.80 -3.23
C ASN A 312 0.17 -15.37 -4.62
N LYS A 313 1.31 -15.90 -5.05
CA LYS A 313 1.91 -15.57 -6.36
C LYS A 313 1.00 -16.00 -7.51
N ARG A 314 0.44 -17.22 -7.42
CA ARG A 314 -0.49 -17.74 -8.44
C ARG A 314 -1.77 -16.92 -8.48
N LEU A 315 -2.33 -16.56 -7.31
CA LEU A 315 -3.52 -15.72 -7.25
C LEU A 315 -3.28 -14.35 -7.87
N MET A 316 -2.12 -13.72 -7.61
CA MET A 316 -1.74 -12.46 -8.22
C MET A 316 -1.59 -12.59 -9.74
N MET A 317 -0.93 -13.64 -10.26
CA MET A 317 -0.78 -13.88 -11.70
C MET A 317 -2.13 -14.08 -12.40
N ILE A 318 -3.02 -14.90 -11.82
CA ILE A 318 -4.39 -15.09 -12.33
C ILE A 318 -5.12 -13.75 -12.34
N SER A 319 -5.04 -12.98 -11.24
CA SER A 319 -5.71 -11.69 -11.14
C SER A 319 -5.21 -10.71 -12.20
N PHE A 320 -3.91 -10.66 -12.49
CA PHE A 320 -3.36 -9.81 -13.55
C PHE A 320 -3.85 -10.21 -14.94
N GLY A 321 -3.93 -11.51 -15.22
CA GLY A 321 -4.50 -12.02 -16.48
C GLY A 321 -5.97 -11.66 -16.65
N VAL A 322 -6.77 -11.84 -15.60
CA VAL A 322 -8.20 -11.50 -15.60
C VAL A 322 -8.41 -9.98 -15.71
N ILE A 323 -7.58 -9.17 -15.05
CA ILE A 323 -7.63 -7.70 -15.21
C ILE A 323 -7.36 -7.32 -16.66
N ALA A 324 -6.32 -7.86 -17.27
CA ALA A 324 -5.99 -7.54 -18.66
C ALA A 324 -7.10 -7.97 -19.64
N PHE A 325 -7.68 -9.16 -19.44
CA PHE A 325 -8.81 -9.64 -20.23
C PHE A 325 -10.05 -8.73 -20.06
N GLY A 326 -10.40 -8.39 -18.82
CA GLY A 326 -11.53 -7.50 -18.52
C GLY A 326 -11.37 -6.10 -19.11
N LEU A 327 -10.13 -5.57 -19.12
CA LEU A 327 -9.81 -4.30 -19.79
C LEU A 327 -10.00 -4.37 -21.30
N GLY A 328 -9.66 -5.50 -21.91
CA GLY A 328 -10.00 -5.79 -23.31
C GLY A 328 -11.50 -5.74 -23.55
N LEU A 329 -12.30 -6.39 -22.71
CA LEU A 329 -13.77 -6.37 -22.81
C LEU A 329 -14.33 -4.95 -22.66
N LEU A 330 -13.85 -4.14 -21.71
CA LEU A 330 -14.31 -2.76 -21.56
C LEU A 330 -14.05 -1.89 -22.80
N SER A 331 -13.02 -2.21 -23.57
CA SER A 331 -12.68 -1.45 -24.78
C SER A 331 -13.71 -1.61 -25.92
N PHE A 332 -14.58 -2.61 -25.87
CA PHE A 332 -15.62 -2.84 -26.89
C PHE A 332 -16.93 -2.10 -26.62
N GLY A 333 -17.14 -1.57 -25.40
CA GLY A 333 -18.33 -0.74 -25.10
C GLY A 333 -19.68 -1.49 -25.17
N TYR A 334 -19.78 -2.64 -24.52
CA TYR A 334 -20.99 -3.49 -24.54
C TYR A 334 -22.19 -2.93 -23.74
N GLY A 335 -22.11 -1.68 -23.27
CA GLY A 335 -23.16 -1.01 -22.52
C GLY A 335 -23.04 -1.16 -21.01
N ALA A 336 -23.89 -0.44 -20.27
CA ALA A 336 -23.75 -0.24 -18.82
C ALA A 336 -23.76 -1.54 -18.01
N ILE A 337 -24.66 -2.48 -18.30
CA ILE A 337 -24.78 -3.74 -17.53
C ILE A 337 -23.52 -4.59 -17.69
N ALA A 338 -23.04 -4.76 -18.92
CA ALA A 338 -21.82 -5.51 -19.18
C ALA A 338 -20.61 -4.85 -18.49
N SER A 339 -20.49 -3.54 -18.59
CA SER A 339 -19.43 -2.77 -17.94
C SER A 339 -19.47 -2.89 -16.41
N ILE A 340 -20.64 -2.89 -15.78
CA ILE A 340 -20.78 -3.12 -14.34
C ILE A 340 -20.27 -4.52 -13.97
N LEU A 341 -20.65 -5.57 -14.71
CA LEU A 341 -20.20 -6.93 -14.43
C LEU A 341 -18.67 -7.07 -14.56
N VAL A 342 -18.10 -6.47 -15.61
CA VAL A 342 -16.64 -6.47 -15.81
C VAL A 342 -15.94 -5.68 -14.70
N ILE A 343 -16.46 -4.51 -14.31
CA ILE A 343 -15.89 -3.73 -13.20
C ILE A 343 -15.92 -4.53 -11.90
N ILE A 344 -17.00 -5.22 -11.58
CA ILE A 344 -17.07 -6.09 -10.40
C ILE A 344 -15.95 -7.13 -10.44
N LEU A 345 -15.75 -7.80 -11.57
CA LEU A 345 -14.69 -8.79 -11.75
C LEU A 345 -13.29 -8.16 -11.57
N LEU A 346 -13.06 -6.99 -12.17
CA LEU A 346 -11.81 -6.25 -12.01
C LEU A 346 -11.54 -5.90 -10.54
N LEU A 347 -12.56 -5.44 -9.81
CA LEU A 347 -12.42 -5.07 -8.39
C LEU A 347 -12.09 -6.28 -7.49
N ILE A 348 -12.64 -7.46 -7.79
CA ILE A 348 -12.27 -8.70 -7.10
C ILE A 348 -10.78 -8.99 -7.30
N CYS A 349 -10.30 -8.92 -8.54
CA CYS A 349 -8.90 -9.16 -8.87
C CYS A 349 -7.97 -8.10 -8.27
N VAL A 350 -8.33 -6.82 -8.34
CA VAL A 350 -7.58 -5.72 -7.71
C VAL A 350 -7.50 -5.91 -6.21
N SER A 351 -8.58 -6.35 -5.58
CA SER A 351 -8.59 -6.64 -4.14
C SER A 351 -7.62 -7.78 -3.78
N ALA A 352 -7.56 -8.84 -4.59
CA ALA A 352 -6.60 -9.93 -4.42
C ALA A 352 -5.15 -9.44 -4.56
N VAL A 353 -4.86 -8.58 -5.54
CA VAL A 353 -3.53 -7.98 -5.72
C VAL A 353 -3.16 -7.11 -4.53
N ASN A 354 -4.05 -6.24 -4.05
CA ASN A 354 -3.80 -5.38 -2.89
C ASN A 354 -3.51 -6.17 -1.61
N ASN A 355 -4.22 -7.28 -1.40
CA ASN A 355 -3.97 -8.19 -0.27
C ASN A 355 -2.61 -8.89 -0.38
N GLY A 356 -2.22 -9.21 -1.61
CA GLY A 356 -1.04 -10.04 -1.89
C GLY A 356 0.27 -9.26 -2.04
N MET A 357 0.25 -7.96 -2.41
CA MET A 357 1.44 -7.24 -2.83
C MET A 357 2.50 -7.07 -1.72
N VAL A 358 2.08 -6.76 -0.48
CA VAL A 358 3.00 -6.66 0.67
C VAL A 358 3.52 -8.05 1.06
N ALA A 359 2.63 -9.05 1.06
CA ALA A 359 3.00 -10.44 1.30
C ALA A 359 4.02 -10.94 0.26
N PHE A 360 3.84 -10.59 -1.00
CA PHE A 360 4.79 -10.89 -2.08
C PHE A 360 6.16 -10.28 -1.80
N ALA A 361 6.23 -8.97 -1.50
CA ALA A 361 7.50 -8.31 -1.19
C ALA A 361 8.20 -8.94 0.02
N LEU A 362 7.45 -9.26 1.10
CA LEU A 362 8.00 -9.87 2.32
C LEU A 362 8.48 -11.32 2.14
N THR A 363 7.93 -12.06 1.19
CA THR A 363 8.27 -13.48 0.97
C THR A 363 9.40 -13.71 -0.03
N MET A 364 9.75 -12.70 -0.83
CA MET A 364 10.78 -12.81 -1.88
C MET A 364 12.20 -12.62 -1.37
N VAL A 365 12.36 -12.11 -0.13
CA VAL A 365 13.68 -11.74 0.42
C VAL A 365 13.85 -12.23 1.86
N PRO A 366 15.10 -12.33 2.37
CA PRO A 366 15.36 -12.67 3.75
C PRO A 366 14.68 -11.72 4.74
N LYS A 367 14.18 -12.26 5.85
CA LYS A 367 13.50 -11.48 6.91
C LYS A 367 14.35 -10.34 7.49
N SER A 368 15.69 -10.49 7.45
CA SER A 368 16.64 -9.45 7.91
C SER A 368 16.65 -8.17 7.06
N LEU A 369 16.13 -8.22 5.83
CA LEU A 369 16.05 -7.10 4.87
C LEU A 369 14.61 -6.75 4.50
N SER A 370 13.65 -7.20 5.28
CA SER A 370 12.21 -6.99 5.00
C SER A 370 11.85 -5.50 4.94
N GLY A 371 12.43 -4.67 5.82
CA GLY A 371 12.19 -3.23 5.84
C GLY A 371 12.70 -2.54 4.57
N LEU A 372 13.95 -2.83 4.21
CA LEU A 372 14.54 -2.31 2.97
C LEU A 372 13.72 -2.72 1.76
N THR A 373 13.30 -3.99 1.68
CA THR A 373 12.55 -4.49 0.52
C THR A 373 11.16 -3.89 0.41
N VAL A 374 10.43 -3.80 1.51
CA VAL A 374 9.12 -3.14 1.53
C VAL A 374 9.26 -1.65 1.21
N GLY A 375 10.30 -1.00 1.72
CA GLY A 375 10.62 0.39 1.38
C GLY A 375 10.94 0.58 -0.10
N LEU A 376 11.77 -0.29 -0.67
CA LEU A 376 12.07 -0.28 -2.10
C LEU A 376 10.82 -0.55 -2.94
N PHE A 377 9.98 -1.51 -2.54
CA PHE A 377 8.73 -1.81 -3.23
C PHE A 377 7.80 -0.60 -3.29
N PHE A 378 7.51 0.04 -2.15
CA PHE A 378 6.66 1.23 -2.11
C PHE A 378 7.34 2.44 -2.75
N GLY A 379 8.65 2.60 -2.58
CA GLY A 379 9.42 3.67 -3.22
C GLY A 379 9.34 3.59 -4.74
N VAL A 380 9.56 2.41 -5.32
CA VAL A 380 9.46 2.22 -6.78
C VAL A 380 8.02 2.35 -7.27
N LEU A 381 7.03 1.88 -6.50
CA LEU A 381 5.61 2.07 -6.80
C LEU A 381 5.26 3.56 -6.87
N SER A 382 5.66 4.35 -5.88
CA SER A 382 5.46 5.80 -5.85
C SER A 382 6.23 6.50 -6.95
N GLY A 383 7.49 6.09 -7.20
CA GLY A 383 8.32 6.62 -8.28
C GLY A 383 7.74 6.37 -9.67
N ALA A 384 7.21 5.19 -9.91
CA ALA A 384 6.54 4.86 -11.17
C ALA A 384 5.31 5.74 -11.41
N ILE A 385 4.53 6.02 -10.37
CA ILE A 385 3.40 6.96 -10.41
C ILE A 385 3.89 8.39 -10.70
N ALA A 386 4.99 8.81 -10.07
CA ALA A 386 5.59 10.14 -10.29
C ALA A 386 6.11 10.31 -11.71
N VAL A 387 6.89 9.34 -12.21
CA VAL A 387 7.42 9.37 -13.59
C VAL A 387 6.27 9.38 -14.61
N PHE A 388 5.27 8.52 -14.42
CA PHE A 388 4.10 8.51 -15.29
C PHE A 388 3.34 9.84 -15.24
N GLY A 389 3.11 10.40 -14.06
CA GLY A 389 2.43 11.70 -13.90
C GLY A 389 3.21 12.88 -14.50
N TYR A 390 4.54 12.81 -14.52
CA TYR A 390 5.40 13.79 -15.18
C TYR A 390 5.34 13.67 -16.72
N LEU A 391 5.44 12.45 -17.25
CA LEU A 391 5.41 12.19 -18.68
C LEU A 391 4.02 12.40 -19.31
N VAL A 392 2.97 12.11 -18.53
CA VAL A 392 1.56 12.19 -18.96
C VAL A 392 0.76 13.03 -17.95
N PRO A 393 0.99 14.36 -17.90
CA PRO A 393 0.36 15.23 -16.90
C PRO A 393 -1.15 15.34 -17.06
N LYS A 394 -1.67 15.13 -18.25
CA LYS A 394 -3.10 15.17 -18.59
C LYS A 394 -3.52 13.90 -19.34
N PRO A 395 -3.61 12.74 -18.67
CA PRO A 395 -3.90 11.49 -19.37
C PRO A 395 -5.21 11.52 -20.15
N ALA A 396 -6.21 12.28 -19.67
CA ALA A 396 -7.50 12.41 -20.32
C ALA A 396 -7.44 13.08 -21.70
N GLU A 397 -6.50 14.00 -21.90
CA GLU A 397 -6.27 14.70 -23.16
C GLU A 397 -5.25 13.98 -24.06
N MET A 398 -4.26 13.34 -23.46
CA MET A 398 -3.09 12.78 -24.17
C MET A 398 -3.31 11.33 -24.62
N ILE A 399 -4.17 10.56 -23.97
CA ILE A 399 -4.34 9.13 -24.23
C ILE A 399 -5.82 8.83 -24.53
N SER A 400 -6.09 8.20 -25.67
CA SER A 400 -7.45 7.74 -26.01
C SER A 400 -7.96 6.65 -25.05
N ASN A 401 -9.27 6.42 -25.00
CA ASN A 401 -9.87 5.43 -24.10
C ASN A 401 -9.35 4.02 -24.37
N SER A 402 -9.21 3.62 -25.63
CA SER A 402 -8.66 2.31 -26.00
C SER A 402 -7.19 2.15 -25.60
N ASN A 403 -6.39 3.19 -25.82
CA ASN A 403 -4.97 3.16 -25.48
C ASN A 403 -4.72 3.13 -23.98
N VAL A 404 -5.56 3.82 -23.17
CA VAL A 404 -5.47 3.75 -21.70
C VAL A 404 -5.75 2.34 -21.20
N SER A 405 -6.80 1.69 -21.70
CA SER A 405 -7.11 0.30 -21.35
C SER A 405 -6.01 -0.66 -21.77
N LEU A 406 -5.45 -0.48 -22.97
CA LEU A 406 -4.34 -1.29 -23.48
C LEU A 406 -3.06 -1.12 -22.64
N LEU A 407 -2.66 0.12 -22.33
CA LEU A 407 -1.48 0.39 -21.50
C LEU A 407 -1.66 -0.19 -20.10
N THR A 408 -2.86 -0.10 -19.54
CA THR A 408 -3.19 -0.70 -18.24
C THR A 408 -3.07 -2.22 -18.29
N ALA A 409 -3.60 -2.86 -19.35
CA ALA A 409 -3.52 -4.29 -19.55
C ALA A 409 -2.05 -4.75 -19.70
N ILE A 410 -1.25 -4.04 -20.50
CA ILE A 410 0.19 -4.32 -20.67
C ILE A 410 0.92 -4.25 -19.32
N ALA A 411 0.65 -3.22 -18.49
CA ALA A 411 1.28 -3.10 -17.19
C ALA A 411 0.98 -4.30 -16.28
N PHE A 412 -0.28 -4.73 -16.18
CA PHE A 412 -0.63 -5.87 -15.35
C PHE A 412 -0.14 -7.21 -15.92
N LEU A 413 -0.23 -7.42 -17.24
CA LEU A 413 0.32 -8.63 -17.88
C LEU A 413 1.84 -8.73 -17.66
N SER A 414 2.57 -7.63 -17.84
CA SER A 414 4.01 -7.59 -17.60
C SER A 414 4.34 -7.90 -16.14
N ALA A 415 3.55 -7.43 -15.17
CA ALA A 415 3.71 -7.80 -13.77
C ALA A 415 3.50 -9.30 -13.53
N GLY A 416 2.48 -9.90 -14.14
CA GLY A 416 2.23 -11.35 -14.07
C GLY A 416 3.37 -12.16 -14.69
N ILE A 417 3.86 -11.75 -15.84
CA ILE A 417 5.01 -12.38 -16.53
C ILE A 417 6.26 -12.28 -15.66
N ALA A 418 6.52 -11.12 -15.04
CA ALA A 418 7.67 -10.94 -14.15
C ALA A 418 7.63 -11.90 -12.95
N ILE A 419 6.47 -12.13 -12.34
CA ILE A 419 6.32 -13.12 -11.26
C ILE A 419 6.57 -14.55 -11.78
N ALA A 420 6.02 -14.92 -12.96
CA ALA A 420 6.17 -16.24 -13.55
C ALA A 420 7.64 -16.55 -13.89
N PHE A 421 8.38 -15.58 -14.41
CA PHE A 421 9.83 -15.72 -14.66
C PHE A 421 10.62 -15.90 -13.36
N GLY A 422 10.27 -15.14 -12.31
CA GLY A 422 10.89 -15.27 -11.01
C GLY A 422 10.73 -16.66 -10.39
N GLU A 423 9.57 -17.30 -10.55
CA GLU A 423 9.37 -18.67 -10.10
C GLU A 423 10.25 -19.68 -10.84
N ARG A 424 10.44 -19.51 -12.15
CA ARG A 424 11.31 -20.41 -12.94
C ARG A 424 12.76 -20.31 -12.50
N ILE A 425 13.28 -19.11 -12.32
CA ILE A 425 14.67 -18.88 -11.88
C ILE A 425 14.88 -19.54 -10.51
N THR A 426 13.96 -19.34 -9.56
CA THR A 426 14.09 -19.91 -8.21
C THR A 426 14.01 -21.44 -8.19
N ARG A 427 13.24 -22.06 -9.10
CA ARG A 427 13.17 -23.53 -9.21
C ARG A 427 14.44 -24.14 -9.80
N HIS A 428 15.04 -23.52 -10.80
CA HIS A 428 16.30 -24.02 -11.39
C HIS A 428 17.48 -23.96 -10.42
N LEU A 429 17.47 -22.98 -9.52
CA LEU A 429 18.53 -22.79 -8.52
C LEU A 429 18.43 -23.74 -7.31
N ASN A 430 17.26 -24.36 -7.09
CA ASN A 430 17.04 -25.35 -6.03
C ASN A 430 17.24 -26.81 -6.51
N VAL A 431 17.56 -27.03 -7.78
CA VAL A 431 17.77 -28.35 -8.39
C VAL A 431 19.28 -28.65 -8.57
N ASP A 432 20.14 -27.64 -8.46
CA ASP A 432 21.60 -27.74 -8.45
C ASP A 432 22.15 -27.58 -7.02
#